data_31c6168a9ba4ad23cf1e339bde0f36dd
#
_entry.id   31c6168a9ba4ad23cf1e339bde0f36dd
#
_cell.length_a   1.000
_cell.length_b   1.000
_cell.length_c   1.000
_cell.angle_alpha   90.00
_cell.angle_beta   90.00
_cell.angle_gamma   90.00
#
_symmetry.space_group_name_H-M   'P 1'
#
loop_
_entity.id
_entity.type
_entity.pdbx_description
1 polymer ?
#
loop_
_entity_poly.entity_id
_entity_poly.type
_entity_poly.pdbx_seq_one_letter_code
_entity_poly.pdbx_strand_id
1 'polypeptide(L)'
;MTDNKEKSDGKRIGLIILSIVIALYLIGTVIFSFLALPGTFLNGKDISYASKKDALAKAPDDFSLNVTGRDDRELTINPTDIDYDAKLPTDAKIDQNPFTWPAALVGNKKQDFDFEYQVSYDEDKLDKKIDDSKLMNGITEPQNAKISMKDGEFFIEDEVIGNEVDKKKLKEAIIDNINTKSNKLALDDSYYHNPEVTSDSEKLQKILADSQKIKDMNIKFNFNGFDLKLEGDSLLDLFDMTDEGLELNYDRVYEYAKYLASETDTYGKNRKFNATGIGEIV
;
A
#
# COMPACT_ATOMS: atom_id res chain seq x y z
N MET A 1 47.45 70.46 -42.58
CA MET A 1 46.44 70.86 -41.57
C MET A 1 45.25 69.85 -41.49
N THR A 2 45.20 68.82 -42.32
CA THR A 2 44.12 67.79 -42.36
C THR A 2 44.29 66.68 -41.35
N ASP A 3 45.46 66.25 -41.00
CA ASP A 3 45.79 65.09 -40.14
C ASP A 3 45.41 65.24 -38.65
N ASN A 4 45.36 66.45 -38.14
CA ASN A 4 44.98 66.72 -36.75
C ASN A 4 43.45 66.77 -36.52
N LYS A 5 42.67 66.99 -37.58
CA LYS A 5 41.20 67.05 -37.46
C LYS A 5 40.57 65.65 -37.49
N GLU A 6 41.11 64.72 -38.32
CA GLU A 6 40.68 63.31 -38.35
C GLU A 6 40.98 62.58 -37.03
N LYS A 7 42.16 62.82 -36.45
CA LYS A 7 42.53 62.27 -35.12
C LYS A 7 41.64 62.80 -33.98
N SER A 8 41.16 64.02 -34.10
CA SER A 8 40.27 64.65 -33.10
C SER A 8 38.83 64.05 -33.22
N ASP A 9 38.35 63.85 -34.44
CA ASP A 9 36.98 63.32 -34.68
C ASP A 9 36.94 61.83 -34.31
N GLY A 10 37.97 61.02 -34.57
CA GLY A 10 38.06 59.65 -34.13
C GLY A 10 38.04 59.48 -32.61
N LYS A 11 38.69 60.35 -31.85
CA LYS A 11 38.64 60.35 -30.38
C LYS A 11 37.25 60.73 -29.86
N ARG A 12 36.54 61.68 -30.47
CA ARG A 12 35.18 62.08 -30.12
C ARG A 12 34.20 60.94 -30.40
N ILE A 13 34.30 60.30 -31.55
CA ILE A 13 33.49 59.12 -31.91
C ILE A 13 33.73 57.95 -30.92
N GLY A 14 34.99 57.67 -30.56
CA GLY A 14 35.34 56.67 -29.54
C GLY A 14 34.75 56.95 -28.17
N LEU A 15 34.73 58.24 -27.72
CA LEU A 15 34.14 58.64 -26.47
C LEU A 15 32.60 58.48 -26.50
N ILE A 16 31.95 58.79 -27.62
CA ILE A 16 30.51 58.62 -27.77
C ILE A 16 30.13 57.12 -27.70
N ILE A 17 30.86 56.27 -28.42
CA ILE A 17 30.64 54.84 -28.38
C ILE A 17 30.84 54.28 -26.98
N LEU A 18 31.91 54.66 -26.30
CA LEU A 18 32.15 54.27 -24.90
C LEU A 18 31.05 54.70 -23.96
N SER A 19 30.56 55.95 -24.11
CA SER A 19 29.43 56.47 -23.32
C SER A 19 28.15 55.67 -23.54
N ILE A 20 27.85 55.25 -24.80
CA ILE A 20 26.71 54.42 -25.14
C ILE A 20 26.86 53.02 -24.51
N VAL A 21 28.03 52.40 -24.59
CA VAL A 21 28.29 51.10 -23.98
C VAL A 21 28.12 51.13 -22.46
N ILE A 22 28.65 52.18 -21.81
CA ILE A 22 28.47 52.39 -20.37
C ILE A 22 26.99 52.56 -20.02
N ALA A 23 26.26 53.36 -20.80
CA ALA A 23 24.83 53.59 -20.56
C ALA A 23 24.03 52.26 -20.71
N LEU A 24 24.30 51.47 -21.74
CA LEU A 24 23.67 50.17 -21.93
C LEU A 24 24.01 49.19 -20.79
N TYR A 25 25.27 49.19 -20.35
CA TYR A 25 25.69 48.37 -19.21
C TYR A 25 24.94 48.73 -17.92
N LEU A 26 24.79 50.03 -17.62
CA LEU A 26 24.05 50.48 -16.46
C LEU A 26 22.55 50.17 -16.55
N ILE A 27 21.96 50.35 -17.72
CA ILE A 27 20.56 49.97 -17.99
C ILE A 27 20.35 48.48 -17.72
N GLY A 28 21.21 47.63 -18.30
CA GLY A 28 21.16 46.19 -18.07
C GLY A 28 21.31 45.82 -16.58
N THR A 29 22.21 46.49 -15.88
CA THR A 29 22.39 46.29 -14.43
C THR A 29 21.12 46.60 -13.65
N VAL A 30 20.44 47.70 -13.96
CA VAL A 30 19.16 48.05 -13.35
C VAL A 30 18.09 47.01 -13.67
N ILE A 31 17.98 46.56 -14.90
CA ILE A 31 17.02 45.51 -15.30
C ILE A 31 17.28 44.22 -14.50
N PHE A 32 18.49 43.71 -14.46
CA PHE A 32 18.82 42.48 -13.78
C PHE A 32 18.93 42.60 -12.25
N SER A 33 18.78 43.78 -11.68
CA SER A 33 18.53 43.92 -10.26
C SER A 33 17.14 43.38 -9.86
N PHE A 34 16.16 43.48 -10.77
CA PHE A 34 14.80 42.99 -10.57
C PHE A 34 14.51 41.61 -11.24
N LEU A 35 15.15 41.37 -12.37
CA LEU A 35 15.01 40.13 -13.11
C LEU A 35 16.11 39.11 -12.78
N ALA A 36 15.78 37.84 -12.90
CA ALA A 36 16.75 36.75 -12.79
C ALA A 36 17.69 36.74 -14.00
N LEU A 37 18.97 36.51 -13.73
CA LEU A 37 20.01 36.38 -14.77
C LEU A 37 19.73 35.16 -15.68
N PRO A 38 20.23 35.19 -16.93
CA PRO A 38 20.22 33.98 -17.78
C PRO A 38 20.86 32.77 -17.10
N GLY A 39 20.26 31.60 -17.28
CA GLY A 39 20.73 30.36 -16.65
C GLY A 39 20.35 30.22 -15.18
N THR A 40 19.35 30.98 -14.69
CA THR A 40 18.85 30.89 -13.31
C THR A 40 17.72 29.90 -13.22
N PHE A 41 17.83 28.99 -12.24
CA PHE A 41 16.84 27.99 -11.93
C PHE A 41 16.35 28.17 -10.49
N LEU A 42 15.08 27.89 -10.24
CA LEU A 42 14.45 27.86 -8.92
C LEU A 42 13.78 26.50 -8.76
N ASN A 43 14.27 25.69 -7.82
CA ASN A 43 13.82 24.30 -7.64
C ASN A 43 13.76 23.53 -8.97
N GLY A 44 14.85 23.61 -9.76
CA GLY A 44 14.99 22.96 -11.06
C GLY A 44 14.20 23.59 -12.22
N LYS A 45 13.35 24.61 -11.97
CA LYS A 45 12.58 25.33 -13.00
C LYS A 45 13.35 26.54 -13.51
N ASP A 46 13.49 26.65 -14.85
CA ASP A 46 14.13 27.81 -15.48
C ASP A 46 13.28 29.08 -15.25
N ILE A 47 13.88 30.06 -14.58
CA ILE A 47 13.30 31.37 -14.28
C ILE A 47 14.12 32.50 -14.92
N SER A 48 14.99 32.20 -15.91
CA SER A 48 15.78 33.20 -16.64
C SER A 48 14.90 34.32 -17.13
N TYR A 49 15.34 35.55 -16.90
CA TYR A 49 14.60 36.79 -17.28
C TYR A 49 13.29 37.02 -16.55
N ALA A 50 12.83 36.14 -15.67
CA ALA A 50 11.63 36.36 -14.88
C ALA A 50 11.86 37.38 -13.77
N SER A 51 10.80 38.03 -13.32
CA SER A 51 10.85 38.87 -12.10
C SER A 51 11.20 37.96 -10.92
N LYS A 52 12.29 38.31 -10.17
CA LYS A 52 12.68 37.57 -8.97
C LYS A 52 11.55 37.51 -7.94
N LYS A 53 10.83 38.63 -7.79
CA LYS A 53 9.68 38.72 -6.87
C LYS A 53 8.55 37.77 -7.27
N ASP A 54 8.19 37.75 -8.56
CA ASP A 54 7.08 36.95 -9.03
C ASP A 54 7.44 35.45 -9.06
N ALA A 55 8.70 35.13 -9.36
CA ALA A 55 9.20 33.77 -9.30
C ALA A 55 9.16 33.20 -7.86
N LEU A 56 9.50 34.00 -6.86
CA LEU A 56 9.41 33.62 -5.45
C LEU A 56 7.98 33.60 -4.91
N ALA A 57 7.07 34.40 -5.49
CA ALA A 57 5.66 34.43 -5.07
C ALA A 57 4.82 33.31 -5.67
N LYS A 58 5.30 32.68 -6.75
CA LYS A 58 4.54 31.68 -7.48
C LYS A 58 4.77 30.28 -6.89
N ALA A 59 3.79 29.81 -6.12
CA ALA A 59 3.76 28.39 -5.73
C ALA A 59 3.62 27.49 -6.95
N PRO A 60 4.11 26.25 -6.93
CA PRO A 60 3.81 25.28 -7.97
C PRO A 60 2.32 24.91 -7.90
N ASP A 61 1.58 25.24 -8.95
CA ASP A 61 0.14 24.97 -9.08
C ASP A 61 -0.18 23.54 -9.52
N ASP A 62 0.83 22.70 -9.68
CA ASP A 62 0.77 21.40 -10.37
C ASP A 62 0.88 20.18 -9.45
N PHE A 63 0.62 20.35 -8.13
CA PHE A 63 0.49 19.20 -7.25
C PHE A 63 -0.78 18.40 -7.59
N SER A 64 -0.63 17.13 -7.86
CA SER A 64 -1.73 16.16 -7.92
C SER A 64 -1.17 14.80 -7.56
N LEU A 65 -1.65 14.21 -6.48
CA LEU A 65 -1.24 12.89 -6.03
C LEU A 65 -2.25 11.85 -6.52
N ASN A 66 -1.79 10.87 -7.29
CA ASN A 66 -2.55 9.69 -7.65
C ASN A 66 -2.08 8.49 -6.82
N VAL A 67 -2.98 7.94 -6.01
CA VAL A 67 -2.78 6.74 -5.19
C VAL A 67 -3.46 5.58 -5.89
N THR A 68 -2.72 4.51 -6.15
CA THR A 68 -3.24 3.27 -6.77
C THR A 68 -3.10 2.10 -5.83
N GLY A 69 -4.16 1.31 -5.71
CA GLY A 69 -4.24 0.13 -4.85
C GLY A 69 -4.65 -1.12 -5.60
N ARG A 70 -4.92 -2.19 -4.84
CA ARG A 70 -5.43 -3.47 -5.36
C ARG A 70 -6.77 -3.26 -6.10
N ASP A 71 -7.10 -4.15 -7.02
CA ASP A 71 -8.37 -4.18 -7.78
C ASP A 71 -8.64 -2.89 -8.58
N ASP A 72 -7.56 -2.25 -9.10
CA ASP A 72 -7.64 -0.99 -9.86
C ASP A 72 -8.36 0.14 -9.10
N ARG A 73 -8.24 0.12 -7.78
CA ARG A 73 -8.79 1.17 -6.92
C ARG A 73 -7.84 2.36 -6.88
N GLU A 74 -8.40 3.53 -7.01
CA GLU A 74 -7.64 4.76 -7.11
C GLU A 74 -8.22 5.87 -6.23
N LEU A 75 -7.32 6.73 -5.76
CA LEU A 75 -7.64 7.99 -5.11
C LEU A 75 -6.78 9.09 -5.72
N THR A 76 -7.41 10.10 -6.30
CA THR A 76 -6.72 11.29 -6.77
C THR A 76 -6.98 12.46 -5.82
N ILE A 77 -5.91 13.09 -5.36
CA ILE A 77 -5.94 14.27 -4.49
C ILE A 77 -5.38 15.45 -5.26
N ASN A 78 -6.23 16.43 -5.54
CA ASN A 78 -5.85 17.69 -6.16
C ASN A 78 -5.71 18.79 -5.10
N PRO A 79 -4.97 19.88 -5.37
CA PRO A 79 -4.79 20.99 -4.43
C PRO A 79 -6.11 21.52 -3.87
N THR A 80 -7.12 21.66 -4.73
CA THR A 80 -8.44 22.18 -4.37
C THR A 80 -9.25 21.23 -3.48
N ASP A 81 -8.92 19.95 -3.46
CA ASP A 81 -9.64 18.96 -2.66
C ASP A 81 -9.34 19.13 -1.16
N ILE A 82 -8.15 19.63 -0.84
CA ILE A 82 -7.63 19.72 0.52
C ILE A 82 -7.16 21.13 0.92
N ASP A 83 -7.56 22.17 0.18
CA ASP A 83 -7.08 23.55 0.34
C ASP A 83 -5.53 23.64 0.45
N TYR A 84 -4.86 22.87 -0.43
CA TYR A 84 -3.40 22.83 -0.45
C TYR A 84 -2.82 24.19 -0.80
N ASP A 85 -1.86 24.66 0.01
CA ASP A 85 -1.09 25.86 -0.25
C ASP A 85 0.39 25.57 0.03
N ALA A 86 1.25 25.94 -0.90
CA ALA A 86 2.69 25.76 -0.78
C ALA A 86 3.40 27.10 -1.00
N LYS A 87 4.13 27.58 -0.01
CA LYS A 87 4.87 28.84 -0.05
C LYS A 87 6.35 28.60 0.12
N LEU A 88 7.15 29.39 -0.58
CA LEU A 88 8.57 29.46 -0.27
C LEU A 88 8.77 30.14 1.09
N PRO A 89 9.87 29.83 1.81
CA PRO A 89 10.22 30.53 3.05
C PRO A 89 10.24 32.04 2.84
N THR A 90 9.82 32.77 3.85
CA THR A 90 9.74 34.27 3.78
C THR A 90 11.11 34.93 3.59
N ASP A 91 12.17 34.24 3.91
CA ASP A 91 13.57 34.66 3.75
C ASP A 91 14.20 34.14 2.44
N ALA A 92 13.45 33.39 1.62
CA ALA A 92 13.94 32.96 0.32
C ALA A 92 14.33 34.16 -0.57
N LYS A 93 15.53 34.10 -1.10
CA LYS A 93 16.10 35.19 -1.93
C LYS A 93 16.86 34.59 -3.11
N ILE A 94 16.64 35.21 -4.27
CA ILE A 94 17.47 34.97 -5.45
C ILE A 94 18.60 36.04 -5.40
N ASP A 95 19.69 35.70 -4.68
CA ASP A 95 20.83 36.59 -4.51
C ASP A 95 21.79 36.44 -5.69
N GLN A 96 21.78 37.43 -6.57
CA GLN A 96 22.60 37.49 -7.78
C GLN A 96 23.23 38.87 -7.94
N ASN A 97 24.46 38.88 -8.40
CA ASN A 97 25.13 40.14 -8.72
C ASN A 97 24.68 40.69 -10.08
N PRO A 98 23.87 41.75 -10.15
CA PRO A 98 23.35 42.26 -11.43
C PRO A 98 24.46 42.81 -12.36
N PHE A 99 25.64 43.16 -11.86
CA PHE A 99 26.75 43.62 -12.67
C PHE A 99 27.34 42.54 -13.56
N THR A 100 27.04 41.26 -13.30
CA THR A 100 27.57 40.14 -14.10
C THR A 100 26.69 39.78 -15.31
N TRP A 101 25.63 40.57 -15.58
CA TRP A 101 24.67 40.25 -16.64
C TRP A 101 25.31 40.05 -18.03
N PRO A 102 26.35 40.81 -18.47
CA PRO A 102 26.92 40.55 -19.80
C PRO A 102 27.60 39.18 -19.89
N ALA A 103 28.26 38.76 -18.80
CA ALA A 103 28.89 37.47 -18.74
C ALA A 103 27.85 36.32 -18.70
N ALA A 104 26.72 36.57 -18.04
CA ALA A 104 25.61 35.57 -17.99
C ALA A 104 24.95 35.37 -19.36
N LEU A 105 24.89 36.40 -20.21
CA LEU A 105 24.32 36.30 -21.57
C LEU A 105 25.17 35.46 -22.51
N VAL A 106 26.49 35.43 -22.35
CA VAL A 106 27.41 34.68 -23.24
C VAL A 106 27.89 33.39 -22.61
N GLY A 107 27.65 33.20 -21.32
CA GLY A 107 28.08 32.05 -20.54
C GLY A 107 26.95 30.99 -20.39
N ASN A 108 27.35 29.73 -20.34
CA ASN A 108 26.41 28.63 -20.05
C ASN A 108 26.37 28.25 -18.54
N LYS A 109 26.64 29.22 -17.67
CA LYS A 109 26.73 28.97 -16.22
C LYS A 109 25.32 28.92 -15.63
N LYS A 110 24.92 27.74 -15.12
CA LYS A 110 23.67 27.58 -14.39
C LYS A 110 23.86 28.01 -12.94
N GLN A 111 22.84 28.68 -12.41
CA GLN A 111 22.68 28.98 -10.98
C GLN A 111 21.35 28.39 -10.52
N ASP A 112 21.41 27.44 -9.63
CA ASP A 112 20.22 26.80 -9.06
C ASP A 112 20.00 27.30 -7.63
N PHE A 113 18.77 27.68 -7.33
CA PHE A 113 18.31 28.12 -6.01
C PHE A 113 17.26 27.12 -5.56
N ASP A 114 17.62 26.29 -4.58
CA ASP A 114 16.73 25.27 -4.02
C ASP A 114 16.22 25.73 -2.65
N PHE A 115 14.91 25.80 -2.52
CA PHE A 115 14.24 26.12 -1.25
C PHE A 115 13.19 25.06 -0.96
N GLU A 116 13.12 24.63 0.29
CA GLU A 116 12.02 23.80 0.77
C GLU A 116 10.74 24.63 0.85
N TYR A 117 9.63 24.08 0.34
CA TYR A 117 8.33 24.72 0.46
C TYR A 117 7.73 24.46 1.84
N GLN A 118 7.13 25.49 2.40
CA GLN A 118 6.23 25.35 3.54
C GLN A 118 4.86 24.96 3.01
N VAL A 119 4.46 23.71 3.27
CA VAL A 119 3.19 23.14 2.81
C VAL A 119 2.16 23.25 3.93
N SER A 120 0.96 23.66 3.58
CA SER A 120 -0.21 23.61 4.44
C SER A 120 -1.41 23.06 3.67
N TYR A 121 -2.30 22.37 4.35
CA TYR A 121 -3.54 21.82 3.81
C TYR A 121 -4.56 21.65 4.94
N ASP A 122 -5.81 21.46 4.58
CA ASP A 122 -6.91 21.17 5.50
C ASP A 122 -6.95 19.65 5.79
N GLU A 123 -6.61 19.27 7.03
CA GLU A 123 -6.58 17.86 7.43
C GLU A 123 -7.97 17.21 7.43
N ASP A 124 -9.03 17.94 7.80
CA ASP A 124 -10.39 17.40 7.82
C ASP A 124 -10.88 17.08 6.39
N LYS A 125 -10.51 17.94 5.43
CA LYS A 125 -10.80 17.69 4.01
C LYS A 125 -10.00 16.51 3.47
N LEU A 126 -8.74 16.37 3.88
CA LEU A 126 -7.92 15.24 3.51
C LEU A 126 -8.53 13.93 4.05
N ASP A 127 -8.88 13.88 5.34
CA ASP A 127 -9.51 12.72 5.96
C ASP A 127 -10.81 12.34 5.25
N LYS A 128 -11.65 13.33 4.98
CA LYS A 128 -12.89 13.11 4.23
C LYS A 128 -12.62 12.59 2.82
N LYS A 129 -11.63 13.13 2.11
CA LYS A 129 -11.26 12.69 0.76
C LYS A 129 -10.79 11.25 0.75
N ILE A 130 -10.06 10.82 1.78
CA ILE A 130 -9.64 9.44 1.98
C ILE A 130 -10.87 8.57 2.23
N ASP A 131 -11.72 8.94 3.19
CA ASP A 131 -12.90 8.16 3.58
C ASP A 131 -13.91 7.98 2.43
N ASP A 132 -14.10 9.01 1.62
CA ASP A 132 -15.01 8.97 0.46
C ASP A 132 -14.39 8.22 -0.75
N SER A 133 -13.13 7.79 -0.67
CA SER A 133 -12.43 7.14 -1.78
C SER A 133 -12.86 5.70 -2.01
N LYS A 134 -12.60 5.20 -3.21
CA LYS A 134 -12.74 3.78 -3.52
C LYS A 134 -11.80 2.88 -2.72
N LEU A 135 -10.71 3.41 -2.20
CA LEU A 135 -9.77 2.64 -1.36
C LEU A 135 -10.38 2.25 -0.02
N MET A 136 -11.33 3.06 0.50
CA MET A 136 -11.98 2.84 1.79
C MET A 136 -13.41 2.33 1.70
N ASN A 137 -14.01 2.30 0.52
CA ASN A 137 -15.41 1.90 0.33
C ASN A 137 -15.54 0.66 -0.56
N GLY A 138 -16.49 -0.23 -0.22
CA GLY A 138 -16.71 -1.48 -0.95
C GLY A 138 -15.53 -2.43 -0.81
N ILE A 139 -15.00 -2.53 0.40
CA ILE A 139 -13.85 -3.39 0.74
C ILE A 139 -14.27 -4.86 0.79
N THR A 140 -13.32 -5.73 0.52
CA THR A 140 -13.36 -7.15 0.81
C THR A 140 -12.36 -7.42 1.93
N GLU A 141 -12.86 -7.89 3.07
CA GLU A 141 -12.01 -8.24 4.21
C GLU A 141 -11.14 -9.47 3.89
N PRO A 142 -9.91 -9.54 4.40
CA PRO A 142 -9.08 -10.73 4.27
C PRO A 142 -9.68 -11.88 5.07
N GLN A 143 -9.57 -13.10 4.56
CA GLN A 143 -9.96 -14.32 5.26
C GLN A 143 -8.83 -15.34 5.18
N ASN A 144 -8.59 -16.03 6.27
CA ASN A 144 -7.60 -17.10 6.31
C ASN A 144 -8.05 -18.31 5.49
N ALA A 145 -7.10 -18.96 4.86
CA ALA A 145 -7.31 -20.29 4.34
C ALA A 145 -7.67 -21.27 5.47
N LYS A 146 -8.52 -22.23 5.19
CA LYS A 146 -8.98 -23.21 6.18
C LYS A 146 -9.22 -24.56 5.54
N ILE A 147 -9.31 -25.60 6.37
CA ILE A 147 -9.77 -26.91 5.91
C ILE A 147 -11.29 -26.91 5.84
N SER A 148 -11.81 -27.33 4.72
CA SER A 148 -13.23 -27.52 4.47
C SER A 148 -13.50 -28.95 3.98
N MET A 149 -14.76 -29.41 4.11
CA MET A 149 -15.20 -30.71 3.62
C MET A 149 -16.35 -30.52 2.66
N LYS A 150 -16.27 -31.18 1.50
CA LYS A 150 -17.35 -31.24 0.50
C LYS A 150 -17.45 -32.63 -0.08
N ASP A 151 -18.67 -33.15 -0.15
CA ASP A 151 -18.94 -34.47 -0.68
C ASP A 151 -18.12 -35.61 -0.03
N GLY A 152 -17.82 -35.46 1.29
CA GLY A 152 -16.98 -36.35 2.07
C GLY A 152 -15.48 -36.25 1.79
N GLU A 153 -15.00 -35.26 1.04
CA GLU A 153 -13.60 -35.04 0.77
C GLU A 153 -13.11 -33.75 1.46
N PHE A 154 -11.95 -33.85 2.12
CA PHE A 154 -11.28 -32.70 2.71
C PHE A 154 -10.47 -31.96 1.66
N PHE A 155 -10.53 -30.64 1.72
CA PHE A 155 -9.74 -29.77 0.86
C PHE A 155 -9.37 -28.48 1.62
N ILE A 156 -8.35 -27.78 1.14
CA ILE A 156 -8.04 -26.45 1.60
C ILE A 156 -8.90 -25.47 0.82
N GLU A 157 -9.73 -24.72 1.53
CA GLU A 157 -10.41 -23.55 1.00
C GLU A 157 -9.41 -22.39 1.03
N ASP A 158 -9.13 -21.82 -0.14
CA ASP A 158 -8.13 -20.76 -0.31
C ASP A 158 -8.48 -19.53 0.50
N GLU A 159 -7.46 -18.82 0.89
CA GLU A 159 -7.59 -17.52 1.54
C GLU A 159 -8.20 -16.46 0.62
N VAL A 160 -8.87 -15.50 1.22
CA VAL A 160 -9.26 -14.26 0.55
C VAL A 160 -8.24 -13.20 0.94
N ILE A 161 -7.42 -12.78 -0.02
CA ILE A 161 -6.39 -11.74 0.22
C ILE A 161 -7.04 -10.42 0.62
N GLY A 162 -8.20 -10.11 0.05
CA GLY A 162 -8.92 -8.87 0.35
C GLY A 162 -8.23 -7.61 -0.17
N ASN A 163 -8.86 -6.48 0.09
CA ASN A 163 -8.37 -5.16 -0.33
C ASN A 163 -8.59 -4.10 0.77
N GLU A 164 -8.71 -4.53 2.01
CA GLU A 164 -8.84 -3.66 3.17
C GLU A 164 -7.52 -2.94 3.46
N VAL A 165 -7.51 -1.62 3.27
CA VAL A 165 -6.34 -0.76 3.47
C VAL A 165 -6.25 -0.31 4.93
N ASP A 166 -5.06 -0.37 5.52
CA ASP A 166 -4.75 0.27 6.79
C ASP A 166 -4.80 1.80 6.60
N LYS A 167 -5.90 2.42 7.02
CA LYS A 167 -6.14 3.86 6.87
C LYS A 167 -5.02 4.72 7.47
N LYS A 168 -4.43 4.28 8.59
CA LYS A 168 -3.37 5.05 9.26
C LYS A 168 -2.11 5.09 8.39
N LYS A 169 -1.67 3.94 7.91
CA LYS A 169 -0.50 3.86 7.02
C LYS A 169 -0.73 4.61 5.71
N LEU A 170 -1.94 4.48 5.14
CA LEU A 170 -2.32 5.21 3.94
C LEU A 170 -2.23 6.73 4.16
N LYS A 171 -2.82 7.25 5.25
CA LYS A 171 -2.77 8.68 5.57
C LYS A 171 -1.34 9.17 5.76
N GLU A 172 -0.52 8.44 6.51
CA GLU A 172 0.90 8.77 6.73
C GLU A 172 1.67 8.86 5.40
N ALA A 173 1.49 7.87 4.52
CA ALA A 173 2.13 7.87 3.21
C ALA A 173 1.62 9.00 2.29
N ILE A 174 0.33 9.32 2.32
CA ILE A 174 -0.23 10.45 1.58
C ILE A 174 0.40 11.76 2.06
N ILE A 175 0.49 11.98 3.37
CA ILE A 175 1.11 13.17 3.96
C ILE A 175 2.58 13.31 3.54
N ASP A 176 3.33 12.22 3.57
CA ASP A 176 4.72 12.22 3.11
C ASP A 176 4.84 12.60 1.63
N ASN A 177 3.98 12.03 0.77
CA ASN A 177 3.95 12.37 -0.64
C ASN A 177 3.50 13.82 -0.90
N ILE A 178 2.59 14.38 -0.10
CA ILE A 178 2.20 15.80 -0.16
C ILE A 178 3.42 16.68 0.16
N ASN A 179 4.16 16.37 1.23
CA ASN A 179 5.32 17.14 1.67
C ASN A 179 6.49 17.05 0.68
N THR A 180 6.72 15.88 0.10
CA THR A 180 7.78 15.66 -0.90
C THR A 180 7.36 16.00 -2.32
N LYS A 181 6.10 16.42 -2.53
CA LYS A 181 5.50 16.73 -3.85
C LYS A 181 5.60 15.58 -4.84
N SER A 182 5.54 14.36 -4.36
CA SER A 182 5.38 13.19 -5.20
C SER A 182 3.99 13.18 -5.80
N ASN A 183 3.88 12.81 -7.07
CA ASN A 183 2.59 12.77 -7.77
C ASN A 183 2.00 11.36 -7.89
N LYS A 184 2.69 10.34 -7.37
CA LYS A 184 2.27 8.95 -7.44
C LYS A 184 2.60 8.20 -6.17
N LEU A 185 1.64 7.42 -5.69
CA LEU A 185 1.79 6.46 -4.60
C LEU A 185 1.14 5.15 -5.03
N ALA A 186 1.93 4.10 -5.20
CA ALA A 186 1.43 2.75 -5.43
C ALA A 186 1.47 2.00 -4.10
N LEU A 187 0.32 1.47 -3.67
CA LEU A 187 0.20 0.71 -2.43
C LEU A 187 0.67 -0.72 -2.67
N ASP A 188 1.70 -1.14 -1.97
CA ASP A 188 2.13 -2.52 -1.87
C ASP A 188 1.38 -3.28 -0.76
N ASP A 189 1.71 -4.56 -0.55
CA ASP A 189 1.03 -5.43 0.41
C ASP A 189 1.15 -4.97 1.87
N SER A 190 2.13 -4.11 2.20
CA SER A 190 2.32 -3.60 3.55
C SER A 190 1.24 -2.61 3.99
N TYR A 191 0.51 -2.04 3.04
CA TYR A 191 -0.60 -1.12 3.30
C TYR A 191 -1.93 -1.81 3.58
N TYR A 192 -2.00 -3.14 3.45
CA TYR A 192 -3.24 -3.89 3.58
C TYR A 192 -3.26 -4.75 4.83
N HIS A 193 -4.47 -5.01 5.33
CA HIS A 193 -4.68 -6.18 6.17
C HIS A 193 -4.62 -7.41 5.27
N ASN A 194 -3.78 -8.37 5.66
CA ASN A 194 -3.59 -9.59 4.88
C ASN A 194 -3.99 -10.81 5.72
N PRO A 195 -4.42 -11.93 5.09
CA PRO A 195 -4.67 -13.16 5.83
C PRO A 195 -3.40 -13.65 6.52
N GLU A 196 -3.54 -14.16 7.74
CA GLU A 196 -2.42 -14.70 8.52
C GLU A 196 -2.05 -16.14 8.09
N VAL A 197 -3.03 -16.86 7.53
CA VAL A 197 -2.87 -18.24 7.08
C VAL A 197 -3.24 -18.33 5.60
N THR A 198 -2.30 -18.80 4.80
CA THR A 198 -2.46 -19.00 3.35
C THR A 198 -2.58 -20.48 3.01
N SER A 199 -3.09 -20.80 1.83
CA SER A 199 -3.33 -22.17 1.37
C SER A 199 -2.06 -23.01 1.21
N ASP A 200 -0.90 -22.38 1.10
CA ASP A 200 0.41 -23.02 1.05
C ASP A 200 1.02 -23.29 2.47
N SER A 201 0.30 -22.93 3.53
CA SER A 201 0.76 -23.14 4.92
C SER A 201 1.05 -24.61 5.20
N GLU A 202 2.26 -24.90 5.68
CA GLU A 202 2.65 -26.25 6.10
C GLU A 202 1.72 -26.81 7.18
N LYS A 203 1.19 -25.94 8.06
CA LYS A 203 0.21 -26.31 9.09
C LYS A 203 -1.06 -26.86 8.45
N LEU A 204 -1.64 -26.15 7.47
CA LEU A 204 -2.87 -26.61 6.79
C LEU A 204 -2.64 -27.90 5.99
N GLN A 205 -1.51 -28.01 5.31
CA GLN A 205 -1.17 -29.23 4.57
C GLN A 205 -1.08 -30.44 5.52
N LYS A 206 -0.51 -30.25 6.70
CA LYS A 206 -0.46 -31.30 7.72
C LYS A 206 -1.85 -31.65 8.26
N ILE A 207 -2.68 -30.65 8.58
CA ILE A 207 -4.04 -30.86 9.04
C ILE A 207 -4.86 -31.62 7.98
N LEU A 208 -4.73 -31.24 6.70
CA LEU A 208 -5.37 -31.92 5.60
C LEU A 208 -4.98 -33.40 5.54
N ALA A 209 -3.67 -33.67 5.60
CA ALA A 209 -3.14 -35.03 5.57
C ALA A 209 -3.60 -35.88 6.77
N ASP A 210 -3.66 -35.29 7.96
CA ASP A 210 -4.10 -35.98 9.18
C ASP A 210 -5.62 -36.21 9.17
N SER A 211 -6.42 -35.25 8.68
CA SER A 211 -7.87 -35.42 8.47
C SER A 211 -8.17 -36.54 7.47
N GLN A 212 -7.42 -36.59 6.37
CA GLN A 212 -7.56 -37.67 5.40
C GLN A 212 -7.23 -39.05 6.00
N LYS A 213 -6.18 -39.14 6.84
CA LYS A 213 -5.86 -40.40 7.54
C LYS A 213 -7.00 -40.86 8.47
N ILE A 214 -7.62 -39.93 9.21
CA ILE A 214 -8.76 -40.24 10.08
C ILE A 214 -9.92 -40.75 9.24
N LYS A 215 -10.26 -40.10 8.14
CA LYS A 215 -11.30 -40.54 7.21
C LYS A 215 -11.07 -41.96 6.72
N ASP A 216 -9.82 -42.32 6.41
CA ASP A 216 -9.45 -43.63 5.86
C ASP A 216 -9.32 -44.72 6.95
N MET A 217 -9.47 -44.35 8.23
CA MET A 217 -9.45 -45.34 9.31
C MET A 217 -10.67 -46.27 9.25
N ASN A 218 -10.43 -47.49 9.66
CA ASN A 218 -11.45 -48.51 9.83
C ASN A 218 -11.29 -49.14 11.21
N ILE A 219 -12.25 -48.86 12.10
CA ILE A 219 -12.27 -49.35 13.46
C ILE A 219 -13.24 -50.51 13.52
N LYS A 220 -12.77 -51.70 13.89
CA LYS A 220 -13.58 -52.90 14.04
C LYS A 220 -13.80 -53.21 15.50
N PHE A 221 -15.05 -53.36 15.87
CA PHE A 221 -15.45 -53.81 17.19
C PHE A 221 -15.93 -55.27 17.07
N ASN A 222 -15.29 -56.18 17.79
CA ASN A 222 -15.68 -57.58 17.83
C ASN A 222 -16.27 -57.91 19.20
N PHE A 223 -17.58 -58.22 19.24
CA PHE A 223 -18.34 -58.57 20.43
C PHE A 223 -18.95 -59.96 20.23
N ASN A 224 -18.25 -61.02 20.62
CA ASN A 224 -18.79 -62.39 20.69
C ASN A 224 -19.82 -62.77 19.59
N GLY A 225 -19.44 -62.55 18.32
CA GLY A 225 -20.28 -62.91 17.16
C GLY A 225 -20.96 -61.69 16.51
N PHE A 226 -20.74 -60.51 17.00
CA PHE A 226 -21.09 -59.25 16.32
C PHE A 226 -19.82 -58.52 15.91
N ASP A 227 -19.68 -58.31 14.61
CA ASP A 227 -18.62 -57.46 14.07
C ASP A 227 -19.27 -56.14 13.63
N LEU A 228 -18.94 -55.07 14.33
CA LEU A 228 -19.33 -53.71 13.98
C LEU A 228 -18.13 -52.96 13.43
N LYS A 229 -18.37 -52.11 12.44
CA LYS A 229 -17.34 -51.26 11.85
C LYS A 229 -17.73 -49.82 12.03
N LEU A 230 -16.74 -48.99 12.34
CA LEU A 230 -16.81 -47.55 12.36
C LEU A 230 -15.82 -47.03 11.34
N GLU A 231 -16.31 -46.54 10.22
CA GLU A 231 -15.54 -46.11 9.07
C GLU A 231 -16.28 -45.03 8.29
N GLY A 232 -15.58 -44.26 7.46
CA GLY A 232 -16.14 -43.22 6.61
C GLY A 232 -16.90 -42.14 7.38
N ASP A 233 -18.07 -41.75 6.88
CA ASP A 233 -18.86 -40.66 7.46
C ASP A 233 -19.25 -40.91 8.93
N SER A 234 -19.55 -42.14 9.30
CA SER A 234 -19.89 -42.50 10.69
C SER A 234 -18.69 -42.28 11.66
N LEU A 235 -17.47 -42.44 11.18
CA LEU A 235 -16.27 -42.13 11.96
C LEU A 235 -16.05 -40.62 12.03
N LEU A 236 -16.23 -39.90 10.92
CA LEU A 236 -16.08 -38.46 10.86
C LEU A 236 -17.11 -37.72 11.72
N ASP A 237 -18.34 -38.29 11.84
CA ASP A 237 -19.37 -37.74 12.72
C ASP A 237 -18.95 -37.65 14.20
N LEU A 238 -17.90 -38.37 14.61
CA LEU A 238 -17.38 -38.31 15.96
C LEU A 238 -16.41 -37.10 16.20
N PHE A 239 -16.12 -36.35 15.16
CA PHE A 239 -15.16 -35.25 15.23
C PHE A 239 -15.83 -33.90 14.91
N ASP A 240 -15.27 -32.85 15.50
CA ASP A 240 -15.51 -31.47 15.10
C ASP A 240 -14.31 -30.98 14.29
N MET A 241 -14.57 -30.17 13.26
CA MET A 241 -13.52 -29.47 12.53
C MET A 241 -13.20 -28.16 13.28
N THR A 242 -11.95 -28.00 13.65
CA THR A 242 -11.41 -26.80 14.30
C THR A 242 -10.26 -26.22 13.48
N ASP A 243 -9.75 -25.04 13.87
CA ASP A 243 -8.56 -24.43 13.24
C ASP A 243 -7.26 -25.27 13.46
N GLU A 244 -7.31 -26.23 14.40
CA GLU A 244 -6.20 -27.14 14.67
C GLU A 244 -6.40 -28.52 14.00
N GLY A 245 -7.50 -28.72 13.30
CA GLY A 245 -7.87 -29.95 12.60
C GLY A 245 -9.09 -30.64 13.17
N LEU A 246 -9.20 -31.97 12.96
CA LEU A 246 -10.26 -32.79 13.50
C LEU A 246 -10.03 -33.07 15.00
N GLU A 247 -10.93 -32.60 15.83
CA GLU A 247 -10.94 -32.87 17.26
C GLU A 247 -12.09 -33.80 17.63
N LEU A 248 -11.81 -34.77 18.50
CA LEU A 248 -12.79 -35.76 18.92
C LEU A 248 -13.87 -35.10 19.79
N ASN A 249 -15.15 -35.21 19.36
CA ASN A 249 -16.29 -34.76 20.13
C ASN A 249 -16.72 -35.85 21.12
N TYR A 250 -16.38 -35.69 22.40
CA TYR A 250 -16.60 -36.68 23.43
C TYR A 250 -18.09 -36.98 23.69
N ASP A 251 -18.98 -36.04 23.47
CA ASP A 251 -20.42 -36.25 23.61
C ASP A 251 -20.92 -37.20 22.53
N ARG A 252 -20.51 -37.00 21.26
CA ARG A 252 -20.85 -37.90 20.17
C ARG A 252 -20.23 -39.28 20.31
N VAL A 253 -18.99 -39.34 20.80
CA VAL A 253 -18.34 -40.63 21.15
C VAL A 253 -19.14 -41.36 22.22
N TYR A 254 -19.62 -40.65 23.25
CA TYR A 254 -20.43 -41.23 24.32
C TYR A 254 -21.76 -41.74 23.79
N GLU A 255 -22.47 -41.00 22.95
CA GLU A 255 -23.72 -41.44 22.34
C GLU A 255 -23.48 -42.63 21.40
N TYR A 256 -22.40 -42.66 20.64
CA TYR A 256 -22.02 -43.80 19.83
C TYR A 256 -21.71 -45.04 20.69
N ALA A 257 -21.03 -44.89 21.84
CA ALA A 257 -20.81 -45.98 22.79
C ALA A 257 -22.11 -46.52 23.37
N LYS A 258 -23.10 -45.67 23.66
CA LYS A 258 -24.46 -46.14 24.03
C LYS A 258 -25.13 -46.92 22.92
N TYR A 259 -25.01 -46.46 21.69
CA TYR A 259 -25.52 -47.19 20.54
C TYR A 259 -24.87 -48.59 20.45
N LEU A 260 -23.54 -48.67 20.53
CA LEU A 260 -22.82 -49.95 20.55
C LEU A 260 -23.32 -50.86 21.71
N ALA A 261 -23.51 -50.29 22.90
CA ALA A 261 -24.04 -51.06 24.05
C ALA A 261 -25.43 -51.59 23.77
N SER A 262 -26.31 -50.80 23.16
CA SER A 262 -27.69 -51.21 22.84
C SER A 262 -27.74 -52.37 21.83
N GLU A 263 -26.83 -52.38 20.85
CA GLU A 263 -26.71 -53.42 19.85
C GLU A 263 -26.14 -54.74 20.42
N THR A 264 -25.25 -54.61 21.41
CA THR A 264 -24.52 -55.76 21.98
C THR A 264 -25.07 -56.24 23.32
N ASP A 265 -25.91 -55.42 23.99
CA ASP A 265 -26.51 -55.77 25.26
C ASP A 265 -27.55 -56.91 25.06
N THR A 266 -27.35 -57.92 25.81
CA THR A 266 -28.20 -59.13 25.81
C THR A 266 -29.02 -59.28 27.07
N TYR A 267 -29.02 -58.26 27.95
CA TYR A 267 -29.82 -58.24 29.14
C TYR A 267 -31.30 -58.44 28.80
N GLY A 268 -31.96 -59.42 29.46
CA GLY A 268 -33.36 -59.77 29.22
C GLY A 268 -33.61 -60.59 27.96
N LYS A 269 -32.56 -61.00 27.18
CA LYS A 269 -32.69 -61.89 26.05
C LYS A 269 -32.39 -63.34 26.47
N ASN A 270 -33.21 -64.25 26.02
CA ASN A 270 -32.95 -65.67 26.22
C ASN A 270 -31.70 -66.09 25.46
N ARG A 271 -30.76 -66.73 26.17
CA ARG A 271 -29.54 -67.29 25.61
C ARG A 271 -29.49 -68.81 25.80
N LYS A 272 -29.04 -69.47 24.78
CA LYS A 272 -28.67 -70.85 24.88
C LYS A 272 -27.24 -70.96 25.42
N PHE A 273 -27.06 -71.72 26.48
CA PHE A 273 -25.73 -72.06 26.96
C PHE A 273 -25.64 -73.52 27.36
N ASN A 274 -24.50 -74.12 27.18
CA ASN A 274 -24.29 -75.54 27.46
C ASN A 274 -23.83 -75.70 28.89
N ALA A 275 -24.68 -76.25 29.73
CA ALA A 275 -24.32 -76.49 31.13
C ALA A 275 -23.73 -77.87 31.29
N THR A 276 -22.58 -77.99 31.92
CA THR A 276 -21.88 -79.29 32.10
C THR A 276 -22.77 -80.25 32.87
N GLY A 277 -23.12 -81.40 32.22
CA GLY A 277 -23.92 -82.42 32.80
C GLY A 277 -25.46 -82.30 32.64
N ILE A 278 -25.94 -81.15 32.07
CA ILE A 278 -27.38 -80.92 31.85
C ILE A 278 -27.69 -80.77 30.38
N GLY A 279 -26.69 -80.38 29.55
CA GLY A 279 -26.91 -80.06 28.13
C GLY A 279 -27.22 -78.59 27.89
N GLU A 280 -27.83 -78.28 26.69
CA GLU A 280 -28.21 -76.95 26.29
C GLU A 280 -29.42 -76.44 27.09
N ILE A 281 -29.31 -75.31 27.75
CA ILE A 281 -30.39 -74.63 28.46
C ILE A 281 -30.61 -73.25 27.89
N VAL A 282 -31.83 -72.74 28.00
CA VAL A 282 -32.21 -71.36 27.49
C VAL A 282 -32.57 -70.50 28.66
#